data_8d5db3f72b1bc791912fb13f8f62499e
#
_entry.id   8d5db3f72b1bc791912fb13f8f62499e
#
_cell.length_a   1.000
_cell.length_b   1.000
_cell.length_c   1.000
_cell.angle_alpha   90.00
_cell.angle_beta   90.00
_cell.angle_gamma   90.00
#
_symmetry.space_group_name_H-M   'P 1'
#
loop_
_entity.id
_entity.type
_entity.pdbx_description
1 polymer ?
#
loop_
_entity_poly.entity_id
_entity_poly.type
_entity_poly.pdbx_seq_one_letter_code
_entity_poly.pdbx_strand_id
1 'polypeptide(L)'
;NLLSLRMPVLGADREWHAIHRLSDVGVDTMKGIGFGEKGLNPLTRASFIITEDLTPTISLEDYCADWAVNPPDIRVKRMLIARVATMVRKMHTAGINHRDCYICHFLLHLPFTGREDELKISVIDLHRAQIRAKVPRRWRDKDLIGLYFSSMNIGLTQRDIWRFMKVYFG
;
A
#
# COMPACT_ATOMS: atom_id res chain seq x y z
N ASN A 1 9.35 -11.67 20.73
CA ASN A 1 9.53 -13.08 20.35
C ASN A 1 10.99 -13.50 20.54
N LEU A 2 11.39 -13.75 21.79
CA LEU A 2 12.74 -14.24 22.14
C LEU A 2 13.05 -15.62 21.54
N LEU A 3 12.02 -16.43 21.29
CA LEU A 3 12.16 -17.79 20.75
C LEU A 3 12.48 -17.85 19.25
N SER A 4 12.35 -16.75 18.50
CA SER A 4 12.64 -16.73 17.06
C SER A 4 13.95 -16.03 16.69
N LEU A 5 14.76 -15.60 17.67
CA LEU A 5 16.00 -14.82 17.47
C LEU A 5 15.83 -13.63 16.47
N ARG A 6 14.61 -13.11 16.32
CA ARG A 6 14.34 -11.98 15.46
C ARG A 6 14.39 -10.70 16.29
N MET A 7 15.21 -9.76 15.87
CA MET A 7 15.23 -8.42 16.44
C MET A 7 13.81 -7.83 16.41
N PRO A 8 13.35 -7.17 17.50
CA PRO A 8 12.09 -6.47 17.49
C PRO A 8 12.06 -5.45 16.34
N VAL A 9 10.95 -5.43 15.62
CA VAL A 9 10.74 -4.47 14.51
C VAL A 9 10.42 -3.13 15.14
N LEU A 10 11.37 -2.21 15.10
CA LEU A 10 11.15 -0.82 15.49
C LEU A 10 10.37 -0.13 14.37
N GLY A 11 9.08 0.18 14.63
CA GLY A 11 8.15 0.55 13.58
C GLY A 11 8.38 1.93 12.98
N ALA A 12 8.52 2.97 13.80
CA ALA A 12 8.54 4.36 13.36
C ALA A 12 9.71 4.70 12.42
N ASP A 13 10.93 4.22 12.71
CA ASP A 13 12.09 4.42 11.83
C ASP A 13 11.88 3.79 10.46
N ARG A 14 11.37 2.56 10.41
CA ARG A 14 11.12 1.86 9.14
C ARG A 14 10.01 2.50 8.34
N GLU A 15 8.94 2.89 9.00
CA GLU A 15 7.83 3.58 8.37
C GLU A 15 8.28 4.92 7.81
N TRP A 16 9.06 5.68 8.57
CA TRP A 16 9.68 6.92 8.11
C TRP A 16 10.48 6.75 6.82
N HIS A 17 11.40 5.78 6.79
CA HIS A 17 12.19 5.50 5.60
C HIS A 17 11.36 4.97 4.43
N ALA A 18 10.32 4.17 4.70
CA ALA A 18 9.43 3.67 3.66
C ALA A 18 8.62 4.80 3.02
N ILE A 19 8.10 5.74 3.80
CA ILE A 19 7.39 6.93 3.33
C ILE A 19 8.28 7.73 2.37
N HIS A 20 9.49 8.07 2.78
CA HIS A 20 10.41 8.84 1.94
C HIS A 20 10.78 8.08 0.67
N ARG A 21 11.10 6.80 0.79
CA ARG A 21 11.48 5.97 -0.36
C ARG A 21 10.35 5.82 -1.37
N LEU A 22 9.09 5.71 -0.93
CA LEU A 22 7.91 5.67 -1.81
C LEU A 22 7.72 7.01 -2.52
N SER A 23 7.86 8.12 -1.80
CA SER A 23 7.79 9.47 -2.36
C SER A 23 8.83 9.68 -3.45
N ASP A 24 10.08 9.25 -3.23
CA ASP A 24 11.19 9.37 -4.19
C ASP A 24 10.90 8.64 -5.52
N VAL A 25 10.13 7.56 -5.48
CA VAL A 25 9.77 6.79 -6.69
C VAL A 25 8.39 7.14 -7.26
N GLY A 26 7.79 8.21 -6.76
CA GLY A 26 6.50 8.72 -7.23
C GLY A 26 5.34 7.76 -6.94
N VAL A 27 5.34 7.20 -5.72
CA VAL A 27 4.18 6.51 -5.13
C VAL A 27 3.65 7.38 -4.01
N ASP A 28 2.43 7.86 -4.18
CA ASP A 28 1.79 8.70 -3.16
C ASP A 28 1.56 7.91 -1.87
N THR A 29 1.90 8.54 -0.76
CA THR A 29 1.74 8.01 0.59
C THR A 29 1.54 9.17 1.57
N MET A 30 1.49 8.88 2.86
CA MET A 30 1.47 9.90 3.92
C MET A 30 2.72 10.76 3.83
N LYS A 31 2.61 12.03 4.19
CA LYS A 31 3.77 12.90 4.35
C LYS A 31 4.25 12.86 5.80
N GLY A 32 5.49 12.38 6.02
CA GLY A 32 6.11 12.36 7.33
C GLY A 32 6.46 13.78 7.80
N ILE A 33 6.03 14.15 9.01
CA ILE A 33 6.37 15.41 9.68
C ILE A 33 7.55 15.19 10.61
N GLY A 34 7.56 14.07 11.33
CA GLY A 34 8.63 13.71 12.24
C GLY A 34 8.44 12.34 12.85
N PHE A 35 9.50 11.80 13.41
CA PHE A 35 9.43 10.59 14.23
C PHE A 35 10.34 10.72 15.44
N GLY A 36 10.07 9.94 16.47
CA GLY A 36 10.90 9.91 17.65
C GLY A 36 10.99 8.51 18.26
N GLU A 37 12.07 8.28 18.98
CA GLU A 37 12.33 7.02 19.67
C GLU A 37 12.83 7.29 21.07
N LYS A 38 12.39 6.51 22.05
CA LYS A 38 12.79 6.58 23.45
C LYS A 38 13.17 5.21 23.98
N GLY A 39 14.32 5.12 24.64
CA GLY A 39 14.83 3.90 25.30
C GLY A 39 15.99 3.26 24.53
N LEU A 40 17.01 2.85 25.28
CA LEU A 40 18.19 2.14 24.75
C LEU A 40 17.96 0.63 24.64
N ASN A 41 17.07 0.10 25.48
CA ASN A 41 16.79 -1.34 25.48
C ASN A 41 15.76 -1.67 24.38
N PRO A 42 16.10 -2.52 23.41
CA PRO A 42 15.19 -2.89 22.30
C PRO A 42 13.85 -3.49 22.75
N LEU A 43 13.77 -4.08 23.94
CA LEU A 43 12.54 -4.69 24.48
C LEU A 43 11.57 -3.68 25.08
N THR A 44 12.07 -2.51 25.48
CA THR A 44 11.27 -1.44 26.12
C THR A 44 11.25 -0.15 25.29
N ARG A 45 11.87 -0.17 24.12
CA ARG A 45 11.93 0.98 23.22
C ARG A 45 10.55 1.34 22.72
N ALA A 46 10.15 2.58 22.93
CA ALA A 46 8.94 3.18 22.37
C ALA A 46 9.30 4.07 21.18
N SER A 47 8.49 4.06 20.14
CA SER A 47 8.67 4.93 18.98
C SER A 47 7.32 5.47 18.51
N PHE A 48 7.34 6.66 17.90
CA PHE A 48 6.16 7.27 17.28
C PHE A 48 6.54 7.92 15.96
N ILE A 49 5.57 8.06 15.09
CA ILE A 49 5.65 8.81 13.85
C ILE A 49 4.49 9.80 13.79
N ILE A 50 4.73 10.98 13.25
CA ILE A 50 3.73 12.01 12.99
C ILE A 50 3.67 12.21 11.48
N THR A 51 2.48 12.11 10.92
CA THR A 51 2.22 12.32 9.49
C THR A 51 1.13 13.35 9.28
N GLU A 52 1.12 14.00 8.11
CA GLU A 52 -0.02 14.81 7.69
C GLU A 52 -1.25 13.92 7.49
N ASP A 53 -2.42 14.46 7.83
CA ASP A 53 -3.70 13.81 7.54
C ASP A 53 -3.97 13.84 6.04
N LEU A 54 -4.51 12.73 5.52
CA LEU A 54 -4.85 12.57 4.10
C LEU A 54 -6.31 12.90 3.77
N THR A 55 -7.06 13.45 4.72
CA THR A 55 -8.48 13.80 4.50
C THR A 55 -8.66 14.91 3.44
N PRO A 56 -9.72 14.83 2.61
CA PRO A 56 -10.73 13.75 2.57
C PRO A 56 -10.30 12.57 1.70
N THR A 57 -10.35 11.38 2.27
CA THR A 57 -10.06 10.11 1.56
C THR A 57 -11.04 9.01 1.92
N ILE A 58 -11.12 7.97 1.09
CA ILE A 58 -11.86 6.74 1.34
C ILE A 58 -10.97 5.55 0.99
N SER A 59 -11.04 4.46 1.77
CA SER A 59 -10.32 3.24 1.41
C SER A 59 -10.87 2.64 0.11
N LEU A 60 -10.00 1.99 -0.69
CA LEU A 60 -10.51 1.29 -1.88
C LEU A 60 -11.40 0.09 -1.51
N GLU A 61 -11.26 -0.47 -0.32
CA GLU A 61 -12.16 -1.50 0.19
C GLU A 61 -13.59 -0.94 0.31
N ASP A 62 -13.75 0.21 0.99
CA ASP A 62 -15.04 0.86 1.18
C ASP A 62 -15.59 1.43 -0.14
N TYR A 63 -14.73 2.06 -0.95
CA TYR A 63 -15.14 2.60 -2.24
C TYR A 63 -15.67 1.53 -3.21
N CYS A 64 -15.14 0.31 -3.12
CA CYS A 64 -15.53 -0.81 -3.98
C CYS A 64 -16.52 -1.78 -3.32
N ALA A 65 -16.99 -1.50 -2.11
CA ALA A 65 -17.76 -2.46 -1.29
C ALA A 65 -19.02 -2.98 -1.98
N ASP A 66 -19.68 -2.16 -2.78
CA ASP A 66 -20.92 -2.52 -3.48
C ASP A 66 -20.74 -2.97 -4.94
N TRP A 67 -19.52 -2.98 -5.47
CA TRP A 67 -19.25 -3.27 -6.89
C TRP A 67 -19.72 -4.65 -7.36
N ALA A 68 -19.86 -5.59 -6.46
CA ALA A 68 -20.41 -6.92 -6.78
C ALA A 68 -21.89 -6.84 -7.19
N VAL A 69 -22.63 -5.86 -6.64
CA VAL A 69 -24.08 -5.64 -6.89
C VAL A 69 -24.27 -4.46 -7.85
N ASN A 70 -23.54 -3.38 -7.64
CA ASN A 70 -23.58 -2.14 -8.42
C ASN A 70 -22.22 -1.90 -9.09
N PRO A 71 -21.92 -2.59 -10.21
CA PRO A 71 -20.62 -2.45 -10.87
C PRO A 71 -20.41 -1.01 -11.36
N PRO A 72 -19.22 -0.45 -11.14
CA PRO A 72 -18.91 0.91 -11.58
C PRO A 72 -18.76 1.00 -13.10
N ASP A 73 -18.63 2.22 -13.63
CA ASP A 73 -18.22 2.41 -15.02
C ASP A 73 -16.93 1.63 -15.29
N ILE A 74 -16.91 0.92 -16.41
CA ILE A 74 -15.80 0.04 -16.78
C ILE A 74 -14.47 0.78 -16.92
N ARG A 75 -14.48 2.07 -17.30
CA ARG A 75 -13.28 2.90 -17.41
C ARG A 75 -12.72 3.20 -16.04
N VAL A 76 -13.58 3.57 -15.09
CA VAL A 76 -13.21 3.82 -13.68
C VAL A 76 -12.59 2.56 -13.08
N LYS A 77 -13.24 1.40 -13.24
CA LYS A 77 -12.72 0.12 -12.74
C LYS A 77 -11.32 -0.17 -13.30
N ARG A 78 -11.15 -0.06 -14.61
CA ARG A 78 -9.87 -0.31 -15.28
C ARG A 78 -8.76 0.64 -14.83
N MET A 79 -9.11 1.91 -14.66
CA MET A 79 -8.18 2.95 -14.23
C MET A 79 -7.67 2.71 -12.81
N LEU A 80 -8.56 2.39 -11.87
CA LEU A 80 -8.19 2.05 -10.49
C LEU A 80 -7.29 0.80 -10.43
N ILE A 81 -7.65 -0.26 -11.18
CA ILE A 81 -6.82 -1.48 -11.27
C ILE A 81 -5.42 -1.16 -11.80
N ALA A 82 -5.32 -0.39 -12.87
CA ALA A 82 -4.04 0.00 -13.46
C ALA A 82 -3.20 0.87 -12.51
N ARG A 83 -3.85 1.80 -11.80
CA ARG A 83 -3.17 2.67 -10.83
C ARG A 83 -2.59 1.85 -9.68
N VAL A 84 -3.37 0.98 -9.05
CA VAL A 84 -2.90 0.12 -7.94
C VAL A 84 -1.78 -0.82 -8.42
N ALA A 85 -1.92 -1.44 -9.59
CA ALA A 85 -0.88 -2.30 -10.16
C ALA A 85 0.43 -1.54 -10.39
N THR A 86 0.36 -0.31 -10.91
CA THR A 86 1.52 0.57 -11.12
C THR A 86 2.19 0.95 -9.80
N MET A 87 1.42 1.29 -8.77
CA MET A 87 1.93 1.62 -7.44
C MET A 87 2.68 0.44 -6.83
N VAL A 88 2.07 -0.76 -6.84
CA VAL A 88 2.69 -1.98 -6.30
C VAL A 88 3.94 -2.37 -7.08
N ARG A 89 3.93 -2.25 -8.41
CA ARG A 89 5.10 -2.46 -9.25
C ARG A 89 6.24 -1.50 -8.88
N LYS A 90 5.96 -0.20 -8.79
CA LYS A 90 6.95 0.82 -8.40
C LYS A 90 7.54 0.54 -7.02
N MET A 91 6.69 0.22 -6.05
CA MET A 91 7.08 -0.14 -4.68
C MET A 91 8.05 -1.33 -4.70
N HIS A 92 7.70 -2.43 -5.34
CA HIS A 92 8.55 -3.62 -5.42
C HIS A 92 9.84 -3.38 -6.22
N THR A 93 9.80 -2.57 -7.29
CA THR A 93 10.98 -2.21 -8.08
C THR A 93 11.94 -1.34 -7.26
N ALA A 94 11.42 -0.47 -6.40
CA ALA A 94 12.20 0.34 -5.46
C ALA A 94 12.78 -0.47 -4.28
N GLY A 95 12.56 -1.77 -4.23
CA GLY A 95 13.05 -2.65 -3.18
C GLY A 95 12.19 -2.67 -1.92
N ILE A 96 10.96 -2.14 -1.98
CA ILE A 96 10.03 -2.07 -0.84
C ILE A 96 8.99 -3.17 -0.97
N ASN A 97 8.79 -3.98 0.08
CA ASN A 97 7.61 -4.81 0.24
C ASN A 97 6.81 -4.37 1.46
N HIS A 98 5.49 -4.30 1.29
CA HIS A 98 4.55 -3.77 2.29
C HIS A 98 4.38 -4.72 3.48
N ARG A 99 4.26 -6.02 3.21
CA ARG A 99 3.96 -7.14 4.12
C ARG A 99 2.50 -7.26 4.52
N ASP A 100 1.77 -6.17 4.54
CA ASP A 100 0.33 -6.09 4.79
C ASP A 100 -0.34 -5.35 3.62
N CYS A 101 -0.02 -5.78 2.38
CA CYS A 101 -0.53 -5.17 1.16
C CYS A 101 -1.99 -5.60 0.95
N TYR A 102 -2.90 -4.90 1.62
CA TYR A 102 -4.35 -5.10 1.51
C TYR A 102 -5.02 -3.91 0.85
N ILE A 103 -6.18 -4.13 0.22
CA ILE A 103 -6.89 -3.10 -0.53
C ILE A 103 -7.34 -1.93 0.36
N CYS A 104 -7.62 -2.17 1.64
CA CYS A 104 -7.97 -1.14 2.62
C CYS A 104 -6.83 -0.13 2.88
N HIS A 105 -5.58 -0.49 2.58
CA HIS A 105 -4.43 0.40 2.75
C HIS A 105 -4.13 1.27 1.52
N PHE A 106 -5.00 1.25 0.51
CA PHE A 106 -4.96 2.17 -0.62
C PHE A 106 -6.11 3.16 -0.46
N LEU A 107 -5.79 4.42 -0.18
CA LEU A 107 -6.76 5.48 0.04
C LEU A 107 -6.95 6.31 -1.23
N LEU A 108 -8.18 6.34 -1.72
CA LEU A 108 -8.59 7.22 -2.81
C LEU A 108 -8.89 8.62 -2.27
N HIS A 109 -8.24 9.63 -2.83
CA HIS A 109 -8.50 11.03 -2.47
C HIS A 109 -9.83 11.51 -3.06
N LEU A 110 -10.56 12.31 -2.29
CA LEU A 110 -11.84 12.89 -2.67
C LEU A 110 -11.71 14.42 -2.86
N PRO A 111 -12.56 15.05 -3.72
CA PRO A 111 -13.57 14.41 -4.56
C PRO A 111 -12.96 13.65 -5.74
N PHE A 112 -13.56 12.52 -6.11
CA PHE A 112 -13.23 11.75 -7.30
C PHE A 112 -14.50 11.48 -8.10
N THR A 113 -14.60 12.04 -9.29
CA THR A 113 -15.80 11.94 -10.17
C THR A 113 -15.65 10.88 -11.28
N GLY A 114 -14.54 10.15 -11.26
CA GLY A 114 -14.22 9.12 -12.25
C GLY A 114 -13.31 9.61 -13.39
N ARG A 115 -12.75 10.80 -13.29
CA ARG A 115 -11.80 11.36 -14.26
C ARG A 115 -10.38 10.95 -13.91
N GLU A 116 -9.57 10.73 -14.94
CA GLU A 116 -8.18 10.26 -14.75
C GLU A 116 -7.27 11.33 -14.09
N ASP A 117 -7.50 12.60 -14.41
CA ASP A 117 -6.76 13.73 -13.85
C ASP A 117 -7.05 13.98 -12.36
N GLU A 118 -8.17 13.47 -11.85
CA GLU A 118 -8.53 13.52 -10.44
C GLU A 118 -8.03 12.30 -9.65
N LEU A 119 -7.56 11.25 -10.36
CA LEU A 119 -7.19 10.00 -9.71
C LEU A 119 -5.90 10.12 -8.92
N LYS A 120 -6.04 10.24 -7.62
CA LYS A 120 -4.94 10.15 -6.66
C LYS A 120 -5.22 9.06 -5.64
N ILE A 121 -4.27 8.14 -5.46
CA ILE A 121 -4.34 7.07 -4.47
C ILE A 121 -3.07 7.12 -3.63
N SER A 122 -3.21 7.11 -2.32
CA SER A 122 -2.09 7.01 -1.39
C SER A 122 -2.06 5.63 -0.74
N VAL A 123 -0.87 5.04 -0.59
CA VAL A 123 -0.68 3.81 0.20
C VAL A 123 -0.29 4.19 1.62
N ILE A 124 -0.89 3.50 2.61
CA ILE A 124 -0.69 3.77 4.04
C ILE A 124 -0.28 2.49 4.80
N ASP A 125 -0.08 2.60 6.11
CA ASP A 125 0.24 1.49 7.03
C ASP A 125 1.56 0.78 6.70
N LEU A 126 2.63 1.57 6.61
CA LEU A 126 3.96 1.11 6.24
C LEU A 126 4.81 0.63 7.42
N HIS A 127 4.23 0.52 8.63
CA HIS A 127 4.96 0.17 9.85
C HIS A 127 5.67 -1.21 9.79
N ARG A 128 5.20 -2.12 8.93
CA ARG A 128 5.82 -3.42 8.67
C ARG A 128 6.59 -3.49 7.36
N ALA A 129 6.60 -2.44 6.57
CA ALA A 129 7.31 -2.39 5.30
C ALA A 129 8.81 -2.69 5.48
N GLN A 130 9.40 -3.28 4.48
CA GLN A 130 10.82 -3.61 4.47
C GLN A 130 11.47 -3.07 3.20
N ILE A 131 12.61 -2.42 3.39
CA ILE A 131 13.42 -1.86 2.31
C ILE A 131 14.64 -2.74 2.09
N ARG A 132 14.91 -3.09 0.84
CA ARG A 132 16.03 -3.93 0.39
C ARG A 132 16.55 -3.43 -0.96
N ALA A 133 17.74 -3.88 -1.35
CA ALA A 133 18.24 -3.64 -2.72
C ALA A 133 17.30 -4.25 -3.78
N LYS A 134 16.68 -5.40 -3.46
CA LYS A 134 15.70 -6.07 -4.32
C LYS A 134 14.69 -6.84 -3.45
N VAL A 135 13.41 -6.78 -3.78
CA VAL A 135 12.38 -7.56 -3.09
C VAL A 135 12.51 -9.04 -3.51
N PRO A 136 12.78 -9.98 -2.59
CA PRO A 136 12.78 -11.41 -2.90
C PRO A 136 11.40 -11.86 -3.36
N ARG A 137 11.35 -12.82 -4.31
CA ARG A 137 10.12 -13.34 -4.92
C ARG A 137 9.04 -13.68 -3.88
N ARG A 138 9.42 -14.41 -2.81
CA ARG A 138 8.47 -14.82 -1.76
C ARG A 138 7.73 -13.65 -1.07
N TRP A 139 8.39 -12.48 -0.92
CA TRP A 139 7.79 -11.32 -0.28
C TRP A 139 6.93 -10.52 -1.26
N ARG A 140 7.37 -10.43 -2.51
CA ARG A 140 6.59 -9.90 -3.61
C ARG A 140 5.29 -10.70 -3.80
N ASP A 141 5.39 -12.03 -3.87
CA ASP A 141 4.25 -12.92 -4.03
C ASP A 141 3.30 -12.82 -2.83
N LYS A 142 3.84 -12.64 -1.60
CA LYS A 142 3.04 -12.45 -0.39
C LYS A 142 2.22 -11.16 -0.45
N ASP A 143 2.79 -10.05 -0.90
CA ASP A 143 2.08 -8.78 -1.05
C ASP A 143 0.98 -8.90 -2.14
N LEU A 144 1.28 -9.53 -3.28
CA LEU A 144 0.28 -9.76 -4.32
C LEU A 144 -0.87 -10.68 -3.88
N ILE A 145 -0.56 -11.73 -3.11
CA ILE A 145 -1.57 -12.63 -2.54
C ILE A 145 -2.44 -11.88 -1.53
N GLY A 146 -1.85 -11.06 -0.66
CA GLY A 146 -2.58 -10.25 0.31
C GLY A 146 -3.55 -9.28 -0.38
N LEU A 147 -3.07 -8.59 -1.41
CA LEU A 147 -3.90 -7.67 -2.20
C LEU A 147 -5.04 -8.42 -2.91
N TYR A 148 -4.75 -9.55 -3.54
CA TYR A 148 -5.75 -10.38 -4.19
C TYR A 148 -6.79 -10.88 -3.18
N PHE A 149 -6.36 -11.43 -2.05
CA PHE A 149 -7.24 -11.96 -1.01
C PHE A 149 -8.20 -10.89 -0.48
N SER A 150 -7.69 -9.69 -0.17
CA SER A 150 -8.50 -8.58 0.34
C SER A 150 -9.46 -7.98 -0.71
N SER A 151 -9.23 -8.27 -1.99
CA SER A 151 -10.09 -7.79 -3.10
C SER A 151 -11.02 -8.85 -3.68
N MET A 152 -11.11 -10.05 -3.10
CA MET A 152 -11.92 -11.14 -3.67
C MET A 152 -13.42 -10.82 -3.72
N ASN A 153 -13.92 -10.04 -2.77
CA ASN A 153 -15.35 -9.78 -2.61
C ASN A 153 -15.86 -8.49 -3.28
N ILE A 154 -14.97 -7.72 -3.93
CA ILE A 154 -15.33 -6.43 -4.58
C ILE A 154 -15.77 -6.58 -6.04
N GLY A 155 -16.23 -7.73 -6.47
CA GLY A 155 -16.76 -7.92 -7.83
C GLY A 155 -15.71 -7.86 -8.95
N LEU A 156 -14.46 -8.25 -8.70
CA LEU A 156 -13.44 -8.37 -9.75
C LEU A 156 -13.66 -9.65 -10.56
N THR A 157 -13.51 -9.51 -11.89
CA THR A 157 -13.54 -10.63 -12.82
C THR A 157 -12.14 -11.18 -13.08
N GLN A 158 -12.06 -12.38 -13.65
CA GLN A 158 -10.78 -12.95 -14.10
C GLN A 158 -10.04 -12.02 -15.08
N ARG A 159 -10.76 -11.29 -15.94
CA ARG A 159 -10.18 -10.30 -16.85
C ARG A 159 -9.56 -9.11 -16.13
N ASP A 160 -10.10 -8.73 -14.99
CA ASP A 160 -9.55 -7.65 -14.14
C ASP A 160 -8.26 -8.08 -13.48
N ILE A 161 -8.19 -9.33 -13.01
CA ILE A 161 -6.96 -9.93 -12.47
C ILE A 161 -5.87 -9.98 -13.55
N TRP A 162 -6.20 -10.43 -14.76
CA TRP A 162 -5.24 -10.43 -15.88
C TRP A 162 -4.75 -9.03 -16.25
N ARG A 163 -5.63 -8.01 -16.18
CA ARG A 163 -5.27 -6.62 -16.40
C ARG A 163 -4.28 -6.12 -15.35
N PHE A 164 -4.55 -6.40 -14.09
CA PHE A 164 -3.62 -6.10 -13.00
C PHE A 164 -2.25 -6.74 -13.27
N MET A 165 -2.22 -8.03 -13.53
CA MET A 165 -0.98 -8.78 -13.77
C MET A 165 -0.20 -8.24 -14.99
N LYS A 166 -0.90 -7.90 -16.07
CA LYS A 166 -0.28 -7.29 -17.26
C LYS A 166 0.40 -5.95 -16.94
N VAL A 167 -0.24 -5.08 -16.15
CA VAL A 167 0.35 -3.80 -15.76
C VAL A 167 1.50 -4.00 -14.77
N TYR A 168 1.34 -4.93 -13.84
CA TYR A 168 2.33 -5.20 -12.81
C TYR A 168 3.62 -5.81 -13.38
N PHE A 169 3.55 -6.74 -14.30
CA PHE A 169 4.73 -7.39 -14.90
C PHE A 169 5.29 -6.64 -16.12
N GLY A 170 4.54 -5.77 -16.76
CA GLY A 170 4.94 -4.97 -17.92
C GLY A 170 4.56 -5.61 -19.20
#